data_954ac28258d8a92d425af5f1957d0563
#
_entry.id   954ac28258d8a92d425af5f1957d0563
#
_cell.length_a   1.000
_cell.length_b   1.000
_cell.length_c   1.000
_cell.angle_alpha   90.00
_cell.angle_beta   90.00
_cell.angle_gamma   90.00
#
_symmetry.space_group_name_H-M   'P 1'
#
loop_
_entity.id
_entity.type
_entity.pdbx_description
1 polymer ?
#
loop_
_entity_poly.entity_id
_entity_poly.type
_entity_poly.pdbx_seq_one_letter_code
_entity_poly.pdbx_strand_id
1 'polypeptide(L)'
;SWTSDRRTEILERAKHFSKKFEPLSAAGWSLRGCGAYFAFVDHPFKEGSETLAPLILRDQGILLMPGTMFYPKYDPHGPRTFRIAFANIDKNKITTLLERLKNLSYQRFDRKEYNEVK
;
A
#
# COMPACT_ATOMS: atom_id res chain seq x y z
N SER A 1 23.95 -20.59 5.15
CA SER A 1 24.46 -20.26 3.84
C SER A 1 23.93 -18.90 3.38
N TRP A 2 24.55 -18.33 2.40
CA TRP A 2 24.13 -17.03 1.84
C TRP A 2 22.64 -17.04 1.39
N THR A 3 22.19 -18.10 0.75
CA THR A 3 20.82 -18.24 0.28
C THR A 3 19.83 -18.30 1.43
N SER A 4 20.16 -19.01 2.51
CA SER A 4 19.31 -19.10 3.71
C SER A 4 19.19 -17.74 4.41
N ASP A 5 20.29 -17.01 4.52
CA ASP A 5 20.31 -15.70 5.16
C ASP A 5 19.46 -14.69 4.39
N ARG A 6 19.58 -14.69 3.06
CA ARG A 6 18.78 -13.81 2.22
C ARG A 6 17.28 -14.12 2.33
N ARG A 7 16.94 -15.41 2.33
CA ARG A 7 15.54 -15.84 2.48
C ARG A 7 14.97 -15.39 3.82
N THR A 8 15.76 -15.53 4.89
CA THR A 8 15.36 -15.09 6.22
C THR A 8 15.11 -13.58 6.25
N GLU A 9 16.00 -12.79 5.65
CA GLU A 9 15.83 -11.33 5.57
C GLU A 9 14.56 -10.94 4.84
N ILE A 10 14.24 -11.59 3.73
CA ILE A 10 13.04 -11.33 2.95
C ILE A 10 11.79 -11.61 3.78
N LEU A 11 11.76 -12.77 4.47
CA LEU A 11 10.64 -13.15 5.31
C LEU A 11 10.46 -12.20 6.50
N GLU A 12 11.56 -11.75 7.08
CA GLU A 12 11.52 -10.81 8.19
C GLU A 12 10.96 -9.44 7.76
N ARG A 13 11.33 -8.97 6.57
CA ARG A 13 10.79 -7.72 6.04
C ARG A 13 9.28 -7.83 5.82
N ALA A 14 8.81 -8.95 5.28
CA ALA A 14 7.37 -9.17 5.07
C ALA A 14 6.62 -9.20 6.40
N LYS A 15 7.15 -9.86 7.41
CA LYS A 15 6.57 -9.88 8.76
C LYS A 15 6.54 -8.50 9.37
N HIS A 16 7.62 -7.75 9.23
CA HIS A 16 7.71 -6.39 9.75
C HIS A 16 6.68 -5.48 9.09
N PHE A 17 6.55 -5.57 7.76
CA PHE A 17 5.54 -4.81 7.02
C PHE A 17 4.14 -5.09 7.55
N SER A 18 3.79 -6.36 7.65
CA SER A 18 2.46 -6.78 8.13
C SER A 18 2.18 -6.28 9.55
N LYS A 19 3.17 -6.39 10.44
CA LYS A 19 3.04 -5.94 11.82
C LYS A 19 2.86 -4.42 11.91
N LYS A 20 3.65 -3.67 11.16
CA LYS A 20 3.62 -2.20 11.20
C LYS A 20 2.47 -1.60 10.41
N PHE A 21 1.76 -2.40 9.63
CA PHE A 21 0.60 -1.95 8.88
C PHE A 21 -0.63 -1.72 9.77
N GLU A 22 -0.68 -2.26 10.96
CA GLU A 22 -1.87 -2.18 11.82
C GLU A 22 -2.40 -0.75 12.04
N PRO A 23 -1.55 0.27 12.29
CA PRO A 23 -2.06 1.64 12.41
C PRO A 23 -2.75 2.14 11.13
N LEU A 24 -2.34 1.68 9.96
CA LEU A 24 -3.02 2.02 8.71
C LEU A 24 -4.39 1.35 8.64
N SER A 25 -4.51 0.12 9.12
CA SER A 25 -5.81 -0.56 9.18
C SER A 25 -6.78 0.24 10.02
N ALA A 26 -6.33 0.77 11.16
CA ALA A 26 -7.14 1.62 12.00
C ALA A 26 -7.50 2.94 11.31
N ALA A 27 -6.69 3.40 10.37
CA ALA A 27 -6.93 4.63 9.61
C ALA A 27 -7.73 4.40 8.31
N GLY A 28 -8.24 3.19 8.09
CA GLY A 28 -9.10 2.89 6.95
C GLY A 28 -8.43 2.18 5.79
N TRP A 29 -7.14 1.90 5.88
CA TRP A 29 -6.42 1.11 4.87
C TRP A 29 -6.66 -0.38 5.11
N SER A 30 -6.44 -1.18 4.07
CA SER A 30 -6.62 -2.63 4.17
C SER A 30 -5.44 -3.33 3.50
N LEU A 31 -4.81 -4.27 4.22
CA LEU A 31 -3.73 -5.08 3.67
C LEU A 31 -4.36 -6.30 3.00
N ARG A 32 -4.38 -6.30 1.67
CA ARG A 32 -4.99 -7.39 0.91
C ARG A 32 -4.09 -8.60 0.76
N GLY A 33 -2.79 -8.37 0.72
CA GLY A 33 -1.83 -9.45 0.62
C GLY A 33 -0.43 -8.91 0.83
N CYS A 34 0.43 -9.73 1.40
CA CYS A 34 1.83 -9.40 1.62
C CYS A 34 2.69 -10.60 1.27
N GLY A 35 3.37 -10.51 0.13
CA GLY A 35 4.33 -11.53 -0.30
C GLY A 35 5.74 -11.18 0.15
N ALA A 36 6.71 -11.89 -0.43
CA ALA A 36 8.12 -11.69 -0.11
C ALA A 36 8.69 -10.37 -0.62
N TYR A 37 8.12 -9.83 -1.70
CA TYR A 37 8.66 -8.65 -2.38
C TYR A 37 7.69 -7.49 -2.45
N PHE A 38 6.39 -7.76 -2.46
CA PHE A 38 5.35 -6.77 -2.68
C PHE A 38 4.24 -6.92 -1.67
N ALA A 39 3.63 -5.80 -1.31
CA ALA A 39 2.37 -5.79 -0.58
C ALA A 39 1.30 -5.13 -1.46
N PHE A 40 0.07 -5.62 -1.34
CA PHE A 40 -1.10 -5.07 -2.01
C PHE A 40 -1.99 -4.47 -0.94
N VAL A 41 -2.24 -3.18 -1.02
CA VAL A 41 -2.98 -2.43 -0.01
C VAL A 41 -4.11 -1.65 -0.65
N ASP A 42 -5.26 -1.61 0.02
CA ASP A 42 -6.38 -0.75 -0.39
C ASP A 42 -6.33 0.54 0.41
N HIS A 43 -6.44 1.68 -0.28
CA HIS A 43 -6.44 2.99 0.35
C HIS A 43 -7.87 3.46 0.64
N PRO A 44 -8.07 4.36 1.62
CA PRO A 44 -9.40 4.86 1.98
C PRO A 44 -9.81 6.14 1.27
N PHE A 45 -9.09 6.56 0.24
CA PHE A 45 -9.30 7.86 -0.38
C PHE A 45 -10.32 7.81 -1.51
N LYS A 46 -10.95 8.95 -1.77
CA LYS A 46 -11.97 9.09 -2.79
C LYS A 46 -11.40 8.93 -4.20
N GLU A 47 -10.24 9.55 -4.47
CA GLU A 47 -9.61 9.49 -5.78
C GLU A 47 -9.04 8.10 -6.06
N GLY A 48 -8.92 7.74 -7.33
CA GLY A 48 -8.34 6.48 -7.74
C GLY A 48 -6.84 6.42 -7.55
N SER A 49 -6.30 5.20 -7.45
CA SER A 49 -4.87 4.99 -7.24
C SER A 49 -4.02 5.57 -8.38
N GLU A 50 -4.51 5.59 -9.60
CA GLU A 50 -3.81 6.18 -10.75
C GLU A 50 -3.66 7.70 -10.64
N THR A 51 -4.58 8.35 -9.93
CA THR A 51 -4.50 9.79 -9.65
C THR A 51 -3.62 10.06 -8.44
N LEU A 52 -3.76 9.25 -7.40
CA LEU A 52 -3.05 9.43 -6.12
C LEU A 52 -1.57 9.08 -6.20
N ALA A 53 -1.20 8.04 -6.96
CA ALA A 53 0.19 7.58 -7.00
C ALA A 53 1.18 8.68 -7.40
N PRO A 54 0.93 9.47 -8.48
CA PRO A 54 1.84 10.58 -8.81
C PRO A 54 1.86 11.67 -7.74
N LEU A 55 0.73 11.95 -7.09
CA LEU A 55 0.65 12.96 -6.03
C LEU A 55 1.45 12.52 -4.80
N ILE A 56 1.33 11.26 -4.42
CA ILE A 56 2.07 10.72 -3.27
C ILE A 56 3.57 10.72 -3.55
N LEU A 57 3.96 10.38 -4.77
CA LEU A 57 5.38 10.43 -5.17
C LEU A 57 5.90 11.87 -5.08
N ARG A 58 5.14 12.84 -5.58
CA ARG A 58 5.54 14.25 -5.54
C ARG A 58 5.64 14.77 -4.11
N ASP A 59 4.64 14.48 -3.28
CA ASP A 59 4.50 15.09 -1.96
C ASP A 59 5.29 14.35 -0.88
N GLN A 60 5.43 13.03 -0.99
CA GLN A 60 6.05 12.20 0.04
C GLN A 60 7.31 11.45 -0.43
N GLY A 61 7.58 11.46 -1.72
CA GLY A 61 8.72 10.73 -2.26
C GLY A 61 8.53 9.21 -2.21
N ILE A 62 7.29 8.73 -2.12
CA ILE A 62 6.98 7.31 -2.05
C ILE A 62 6.47 6.84 -3.40
N LEU A 63 7.13 5.83 -3.98
CA LEU A 63 6.72 5.23 -5.24
C LEU A 63 5.74 4.09 -4.98
N LEU A 64 4.50 4.29 -5.40
CA LEU A 64 3.45 3.28 -5.33
C LEU A 64 3.01 2.94 -6.75
N MET A 65 2.75 1.66 -7.00
CA MET A 65 2.20 1.22 -8.28
C MET A 65 0.68 1.19 -8.19
N PRO A 66 -0.05 1.96 -9.00
CA PRO A 66 -1.51 1.94 -8.94
C PRO A 66 -2.07 0.60 -9.41
N GLY A 67 -3.14 0.16 -8.76
CA GLY A 67 -3.79 -1.11 -9.07
C GLY A 67 -4.27 -1.23 -10.50
N THR A 68 -4.57 -0.11 -11.13
CA THR A 68 -4.99 -0.06 -12.53
C THR A 68 -3.93 -0.60 -13.50
N MET A 69 -2.67 -0.70 -13.06
CA MET A 69 -1.59 -1.27 -13.87
C MET A 69 -1.59 -2.79 -13.89
N PHE A 70 -2.24 -3.45 -12.93
CA PHE A 70 -2.20 -4.92 -12.82
C PHE A 70 -3.57 -5.58 -12.65
N TYR A 71 -4.64 -4.82 -12.45
CA TYR A 71 -6.01 -5.33 -12.52
C TYR A 71 -6.56 -5.12 -13.94
N PRO A 72 -7.50 -5.96 -14.38
CA PRO A 72 -8.14 -5.74 -15.68
C PRO A 72 -8.81 -4.36 -15.76
N LYS A 73 -8.87 -3.82 -16.96
CA LYS A 73 -9.54 -2.55 -17.20
C LYS A 73 -11.00 -2.65 -16.74
N TYR A 74 -11.47 -1.63 -16.03
CA TYR A 74 -12.81 -1.56 -15.43
C TYR A 74 -13.00 -2.42 -14.18
N ASP A 75 -11.96 -3.12 -13.70
CA ASP A 75 -12.05 -3.81 -12.42
C ASP A 75 -12.09 -2.77 -11.29
N PRO A 76 -13.10 -2.79 -10.41
CA PRO A 76 -13.23 -1.80 -9.34
C PRO A 76 -12.10 -1.84 -8.31
N HIS A 77 -11.34 -2.92 -8.24
CA HIS A 77 -10.19 -3.03 -7.34
C HIS A 77 -9.00 -2.17 -7.78
N GLY A 78 -8.84 -1.98 -9.10
CA GLY A 78 -7.71 -1.22 -9.64
C GLY A 78 -7.56 0.16 -8.99
N PRO A 79 -8.62 1.02 -9.03
CA PRO A 79 -8.54 2.35 -8.42
C PRO A 79 -8.40 2.35 -6.90
N ARG A 80 -8.70 1.25 -6.23
CA ARG A 80 -8.66 1.15 -4.75
C ARG A 80 -7.32 0.64 -4.23
N THR A 81 -6.49 0.04 -5.07
CA THR A 81 -5.32 -0.73 -4.65
C THR A 81 -4.02 -0.07 -5.07
N PHE A 82 -3.01 -0.15 -4.20
CA PHE A 82 -1.62 0.11 -4.53
C PHE A 82 -0.79 -1.15 -4.32
N ARG A 83 0.27 -1.29 -5.11
CA ARG A 83 1.31 -2.28 -4.86
C ARG A 83 2.54 -1.57 -4.33
N ILE A 84 3.06 -2.03 -3.22
CA ILE A 84 4.24 -1.44 -2.57
C ILE A 84 5.38 -2.45 -2.65
N ALA A 85 6.50 -2.07 -3.28
CA ALA A 85 7.72 -2.88 -3.30
C ALA A 85 8.53 -2.55 -2.05
N PHE A 86 8.92 -3.57 -1.27
CA PHE A 86 9.67 -3.36 -0.04
C PHE A 86 10.90 -4.28 0.10
N ALA A 87 11.18 -5.09 -0.91
CA ALA A 87 12.26 -6.08 -0.82
C ALA A 87 13.65 -5.46 -0.65
N ASN A 88 13.86 -4.25 -1.16
CA ASN A 88 15.15 -3.58 -1.14
C ASN A 88 15.24 -2.44 -0.11
N ILE A 89 14.28 -2.34 0.79
CA ILE A 89 14.31 -1.31 1.85
C ILE A 89 14.41 -1.98 3.22
N ASP A 90 15.14 -1.35 4.14
CA ASP A 90 15.30 -1.90 5.47
C ASP A 90 14.06 -1.69 6.33
N LYS A 91 14.02 -2.36 7.50
CA LYS A 91 12.87 -2.31 8.40
C LYS A 91 12.54 -0.89 8.86
N ASN A 92 13.54 -0.07 9.11
CA ASN A 92 13.32 1.31 9.56
C ASN A 92 12.67 2.13 8.47
N LYS A 93 13.07 1.95 7.22
CA LYS A 93 12.47 2.64 6.07
C LYS A 93 11.05 2.15 5.81
N ILE A 94 10.78 0.86 6.02
CA ILE A 94 9.42 0.32 5.93
C ILE A 94 8.52 1.02 6.96
N THR A 95 8.98 1.12 8.20
CA THR A 95 8.24 1.81 9.27
C THR A 95 7.96 3.27 8.89
N THR A 96 8.97 3.98 8.41
CA THR A 96 8.84 5.39 7.99
C THR A 96 7.84 5.53 6.83
N LEU A 97 7.93 4.65 5.84
CA LEU A 97 7.02 4.63 4.69
C LEU A 97 5.57 4.48 5.15
N LEU A 98 5.31 3.52 6.02
CA LEU A 98 3.96 3.26 6.53
C LEU A 98 3.44 4.43 7.37
N GLU A 99 4.29 5.05 8.18
CA GLU A 99 3.91 6.25 8.94
C GLU A 99 3.52 7.40 8.00
N ARG A 100 4.27 7.62 6.93
CA ARG A 100 3.97 8.66 5.96
C ARG A 100 2.65 8.39 5.24
N LEU A 101 2.37 7.14 4.87
CA LEU A 101 1.10 6.75 4.25
C LEU A 101 -0.06 6.98 5.22
N LYS A 102 0.12 6.64 6.49
CA LYS A 102 -0.90 6.85 7.51
C LYS A 102 -1.27 8.33 7.65
N ASN A 103 -0.31 9.22 7.50
CA ASN A 103 -0.51 10.65 7.71
C ASN A 103 -0.97 11.41 6.47
N LEU A 104 -1.23 10.73 5.36
CA LEU A 104 -1.78 11.36 4.16
C LEU A 104 -3.17 11.94 4.46
N SER A 105 -3.44 13.15 3.95
CA SER A 105 -4.65 13.90 4.25
C SER A 105 -5.53 14.15 3.04
N TYR A 106 -5.53 13.27 2.07
CA TYR A 106 -6.42 13.39 0.91
C TYR A 106 -7.87 13.12 1.31
N GLN A 107 -8.80 13.60 0.49
CA GLN A 107 -10.23 13.39 0.74
C GLN A 107 -10.54 11.90 0.81
N ARG A 108 -11.23 11.51 1.87
CA ARG A 108 -11.54 10.10 2.11
C ARG A 108 -12.79 9.69 1.36
N PHE A 109 -12.82 8.40 1.05
CA PHE A 109 -13.95 7.72 0.48
C PHE A 109 -15.14 7.79 1.45
N ASP A 110 -16.34 8.20 0.95
CA ASP A 110 -17.56 8.20 1.73
C ASP A 110 -18.29 6.88 1.48
N ARG A 111 -18.35 6.05 2.49
CA ARG A 111 -19.00 4.75 2.43
C ARG A 111 -20.48 4.86 2.06
N LYS A 112 -21.14 5.91 2.50
CA LYS A 112 -22.54 6.17 2.18
C LYS A 112 -22.72 6.48 0.70
N GLU A 113 -21.90 7.37 0.14
CA GLU A 113 -21.90 7.69 -1.29
C GLU A 113 -21.65 6.43 -2.13
N TYR A 114 -20.70 5.60 -1.71
CA TYR A 114 -20.38 4.35 -2.40
C TYR A 114 -21.60 3.42 -2.47
N ASN A 115 -22.31 3.27 -1.35
CA ASN A 115 -23.47 2.40 -1.28
C ASN A 115 -24.63 2.92 -2.15
N GLU A 116 -24.78 4.23 -2.29
CA GLU A 116 -25.80 4.85 -3.15
C GLU A 116 -25.49 4.64 -4.63
N VAL A 117 -24.22 4.64 -5.01
CA VAL A 117 -23.77 4.47 -6.39
C VAL A 117 -23.85 3.01 -6.83
N LYS A 118 -23.74 2.10 -5.92
CA LYS A 118 -23.89 0.67 -6.21
C LYS A 118 -25.31 0.33 -6.62
#